data_512f0150af21525608a9885135b81ede
#
_entry.id   512f0150af21525608a9885135b81ede
#
_cell.length_a   1.000
_cell.length_b   1.000
_cell.length_c   1.000
_cell.angle_alpha   90.00
_cell.angle_beta   90.00
_cell.angle_gamma   90.00
#
_symmetry.space_group_name_H-M   'P 1'
#
loop_
_entity.id
_entity.type
_entity.pdbx_description
1 polymer ?
#
loop_
_entity_poly.entity_id
_entity_poly.type
_entity_poly.pdbx_seq_one_letter_code
_entity_poly.pdbx_strand_id
1 'polypeptide(L)'
;MRHQPLVLQGQAEATEIRISGKLPGRINTFLVEEGQWVKQGDTLVVINSPTVEAKYRQVDALKQVAVEQNKKIDAGTRKQIIATAQQLWNKTQSDLTLARTTYNRILTLYKDSVVTSQRKDEVEAMYKAAQAAERAAYEQYQMAVDGAQSEDKASARSMVNAANSTVDEVSSLLVDARLIAPEDGQIATIFPKRGELVAPGTPIMNLVVMDDIHVVLNVREDLMPDFRMGGTFIGDVPALAQKGIGFKIYYISPLGSFATWKSTKQTGSYDLQTFEIHARPTKKVEGLRPGMSVLVEIK
;
A
#
# COMPACT_ATOMS: atom_id res chain seq x y z
N MET A 1 47.94 9.72 48.70
CA MET A 1 47.45 10.20 47.40
C MET A 1 45.99 9.78 47.28
N ARG A 2 45.04 10.71 47.19
CA ARG A 2 43.60 10.37 46.97
C ARG A 2 43.49 9.95 45.51
N HIS A 3 43.24 8.67 45.23
CA HIS A 3 42.81 8.25 43.91
C HIS A 3 41.52 9.01 43.59
N GLN A 4 41.56 9.86 42.60
CA GLN A 4 40.34 10.42 42.05
C GLN A 4 39.57 9.27 41.40
N PRO A 5 38.28 9.08 41.74
CA PRO A 5 37.48 8.03 41.09
C PRO A 5 37.47 8.27 39.59
N LEU A 6 37.64 7.22 38.82
CA LEU A 6 37.50 7.28 37.37
C LEU A 6 36.02 7.50 37.02
N VAL A 7 35.72 8.59 36.35
CA VAL A 7 34.35 8.92 35.95
C VAL A 7 34.24 8.74 34.45
N LEU A 8 33.34 7.83 34.03
CA LEU A 8 32.91 7.71 32.64
C LEU A 8 31.77 8.67 32.38
N GLN A 9 31.82 9.34 31.23
CA GLN A 9 30.73 10.19 30.78
C GLN A 9 30.00 9.48 29.63
N GLY A 10 28.71 9.30 29.81
CA GLY A 10 27.77 8.89 28.76
C GLY A 10 26.80 10.01 28.43
N GLN A 11 25.97 9.75 27.46
CA GLN A 11 24.94 10.66 26.99
C GLN A 11 23.59 9.92 26.94
N ALA A 12 22.55 10.60 27.39
CA ALA A 12 21.20 10.10 27.19
C ALA A 12 20.82 10.30 25.73
N GLU A 13 20.26 9.28 25.13
CA GLU A 13 19.72 9.28 23.74
C GLU A 13 18.31 8.73 23.75
N ALA A 14 17.55 8.96 22.71
CA ALA A 14 16.24 8.38 22.49
C ALA A 14 16.07 8.09 21.01
N THR A 15 15.13 7.20 20.70
CA THR A 15 14.76 6.92 19.31
C THR A 15 14.16 8.17 18.67
N GLU A 16 14.76 8.61 17.57
CA GLU A 16 14.26 9.72 16.75
C GLU A 16 13.61 9.16 15.48
N ILE A 17 12.37 9.54 15.23
CA ILE A 17 11.63 9.17 14.03
C ILE A 17 11.55 10.40 13.14
N ARG A 18 12.11 10.31 11.92
CA ARG A 18 11.98 11.32 10.88
C ARG A 18 10.68 11.14 10.15
N ILE A 19 9.73 12.04 10.35
CA ILE A 19 8.44 12.01 9.69
C ILE A 19 8.57 12.67 8.33
N SER A 20 8.25 11.90 7.28
CA SER A 20 8.25 12.35 5.89
C SER A 20 7.01 11.80 5.19
N GLY A 21 6.54 12.49 4.14
CA GLY A 21 5.39 12.06 3.33
C GLY A 21 5.80 11.60 1.94
N LYS A 22 4.95 10.82 1.30
CA LYS A 22 5.09 10.43 -0.12
C LYS A 22 4.45 11.44 -1.06
N LEU A 23 3.64 12.37 -0.52
CA LEU A 23 2.90 13.35 -1.30
C LEU A 23 3.77 14.56 -1.61
N PRO A 24 4.02 14.89 -2.91
CA PRO A 24 4.58 16.18 -3.27
C PRO A 24 3.52 17.28 -3.11
N GLY A 25 3.86 18.36 -2.43
CA GLY A 25 2.89 19.43 -2.24
C GLY A 25 3.41 20.58 -1.38
N ARG A 26 2.54 21.55 -1.10
CA ARG A 26 2.86 22.64 -0.19
C ARG A 26 2.33 22.36 1.20
N ILE A 27 3.12 22.70 2.19
CA ILE A 27 2.65 22.69 3.58
C ILE A 27 1.49 23.68 3.73
N ASN A 28 0.31 23.16 4.03
CA ASN A 28 -0.86 24.00 4.28
C ASN A 28 -0.82 24.54 5.72
N THR A 29 -0.76 23.64 6.69
CA THR A 29 -0.70 24.01 8.11
C THR A 29 -0.04 22.90 8.92
N PHE A 30 0.66 23.31 9.98
CA PHE A 30 1.05 22.43 11.07
C PHE A 30 -0.03 22.46 12.14
N LEU A 31 -0.39 21.30 12.67
CA LEU A 31 -1.34 21.15 13.77
C LEU A 31 -0.64 20.96 15.12
N VAL A 32 0.68 20.95 15.09
CA VAL A 32 1.55 20.78 16.26
C VAL A 32 2.69 21.80 16.22
N GLU A 33 3.30 22.04 17.37
CA GLU A 33 4.45 22.93 17.55
C GLU A 33 5.67 22.16 18.05
N GLU A 34 6.86 22.74 17.88
CA GLU A 34 8.09 22.18 18.45
C GLU A 34 7.98 22.13 19.98
N GLY A 35 8.37 21.01 20.57
CA GLY A 35 8.24 20.75 22.01
C GLY A 35 6.88 20.17 22.44
N GLN A 36 5.89 20.09 21.56
CA GLN A 36 4.57 19.53 21.88
C GLN A 36 4.61 18.00 21.97
N TRP A 37 3.89 17.47 22.95
CA TRP A 37 3.63 16.04 23.08
C TRP A 37 2.50 15.62 22.16
N VAL A 38 2.69 14.49 21.48
CA VAL A 38 1.72 13.88 20.55
C VAL A 38 1.53 12.41 20.88
N LYS A 39 0.36 11.89 20.55
CA LYS A 39 0.03 10.48 20.64
C LYS A 39 0.04 9.83 19.27
N GLN A 40 0.26 8.54 19.23
CA GLN A 40 0.13 7.75 18.02
C GLN A 40 -1.23 8.01 17.35
N GLY A 41 -1.20 8.33 16.04
CA GLY A 41 -2.39 8.65 15.26
C GLY A 41 -2.78 10.12 15.24
N ASP A 42 -2.18 10.99 16.06
CA ASP A 42 -2.43 12.43 15.99
C ASP A 42 -1.98 13.00 14.64
N THR A 43 -2.80 13.84 14.04
CA THR A 43 -2.45 14.53 12.79
C THR A 43 -1.47 15.66 13.07
N LEU A 44 -0.32 15.63 12.42
CA LEU A 44 0.79 16.55 12.66
C LEU A 44 0.82 17.70 11.66
N VAL A 45 0.62 17.40 10.37
CA VAL A 45 0.71 18.37 9.29
C VAL A 45 -0.27 18.04 8.17
N VAL A 46 -0.77 19.07 7.51
CA VAL A 46 -1.61 18.96 6.32
C VAL A 46 -0.85 19.51 5.11
N ILE A 47 -0.70 18.66 4.09
CA ILE A 47 -0.05 18.98 2.82
C ILE A 47 -1.13 19.17 1.76
N ASN A 48 -1.04 20.26 0.99
CA ASN A 48 -1.92 20.51 -0.14
C ASN A 48 -1.22 20.14 -1.45
N SER A 49 -1.82 19.25 -2.22
CA SER A 49 -1.31 18.79 -3.52
C SER A 49 -2.38 18.79 -4.60
N PRO A 50 -2.69 19.93 -5.21
CA PRO A 50 -3.70 20.04 -6.26
C PRO A 50 -3.43 19.11 -7.46
N THR A 51 -2.16 18.83 -7.73
CA THR A 51 -1.74 17.92 -8.80
C THR A 51 -2.20 16.49 -8.55
N VAL A 52 -2.02 15.98 -7.32
CA VAL A 52 -2.45 14.63 -6.95
C VAL A 52 -3.97 14.55 -6.88
N GLU A 53 -4.65 15.59 -6.39
CA GLU A 53 -6.11 15.68 -6.42
C GLU A 53 -6.67 15.67 -7.86
N ALA A 54 -6.03 16.40 -8.78
CA ALA A 54 -6.41 16.37 -10.19
C ALA A 54 -6.20 14.98 -10.81
N LYS A 55 -5.09 14.32 -10.44
CA LYS A 55 -4.81 12.94 -10.86
C LYS A 55 -5.84 11.96 -10.33
N TYR A 56 -6.24 12.10 -9.07
CA TYR A 56 -7.32 11.29 -8.48
C TYR A 56 -8.62 11.42 -9.27
N ARG A 57 -9.06 12.67 -9.55
CA ARG A 57 -10.27 12.90 -10.37
C ARG A 57 -10.17 12.28 -11.76
N GLN A 58 -8.98 12.31 -12.37
CA GLN A 58 -8.75 11.69 -13.68
C GLN A 58 -8.93 10.17 -13.62
N VAL A 59 -8.28 9.49 -12.66
CA VAL A 59 -8.36 8.03 -12.56
C VAL A 59 -9.75 7.56 -12.11
N ASP A 60 -10.44 8.32 -11.26
CA ASP A 60 -11.82 8.02 -10.87
C ASP A 60 -12.77 8.11 -12.08
N ALA A 61 -12.60 9.11 -12.93
CA ALA A 61 -13.37 9.20 -14.18
C ALA A 61 -13.10 8.00 -15.11
N LEU A 62 -11.87 7.55 -15.24
CA LEU A 62 -11.52 6.34 -16.01
C LEU A 62 -12.15 5.07 -15.40
N LYS A 63 -12.17 4.95 -14.09
CA LYS A 63 -12.90 3.86 -13.40
C LYS A 63 -14.37 3.87 -13.75
N GLN A 64 -15.02 5.04 -13.73
CA GLN A 64 -16.44 5.15 -14.10
C GLN A 64 -16.69 4.69 -15.54
N VAL A 65 -15.80 5.04 -16.48
CA VAL A 65 -15.89 4.55 -17.87
C VAL A 65 -15.80 3.02 -17.91
N ALA A 66 -14.87 2.41 -17.20
CA ALA A 66 -14.73 0.95 -17.14
C ALA A 66 -15.98 0.29 -16.52
N VAL A 67 -16.53 0.86 -15.45
CA VAL A 67 -17.77 0.39 -14.81
C VAL A 67 -18.96 0.44 -15.76
N GLU A 68 -19.16 1.56 -16.47
CA GLU A 68 -20.26 1.70 -17.43
C GLU A 68 -20.10 0.76 -18.63
N GLN A 69 -18.86 0.53 -19.09
CA GLN A 69 -18.59 -0.46 -20.13
C GLN A 69 -18.90 -1.89 -19.66
N ASN A 70 -18.55 -2.24 -18.42
CA ASN A 70 -18.90 -3.54 -17.85
C ASN A 70 -20.44 -3.70 -17.74
N LYS A 71 -21.14 -2.68 -17.24
CA LYS A 71 -22.61 -2.68 -17.16
C LYS A 71 -23.25 -2.90 -18.54
N LYS A 72 -22.70 -2.25 -19.58
CA LYS A 72 -23.18 -2.41 -20.96
C LYS A 72 -23.02 -3.85 -21.45
N ILE A 73 -21.91 -4.50 -21.14
CA ILE A 73 -21.63 -5.88 -21.52
C ILE A 73 -22.50 -6.84 -20.69
N ASP A 74 -22.64 -6.61 -19.39
CA ASP A 74 -23.46 -7.43 -18.49
C ASP A 74 -24.96 -7.29 -18.81
N ALA A 75 -25.43 -6.14 -19.29
CA ALA A 75 -26.81 -5.93 -19.73
C ALA A 75 -27.18 -6.77 -20.98
N GLY A 76 -26.16 -7.28 -21.70
CA GLY A 76 -26.34 -8.15 -22.85
C GLY A 76 -26.91 -7.43 -24.06
N THR A 77 -27.55 -8.22 -24.94
CA THR A 77 -28.11 -7.73 -26.19
C THR A 77 -29.37 -6.88 -25.94
N ARG A 78 -29.52 -5.79 -26.68
CA ARG A 78 -30.73 -4.95 -26.58
C ARG A 78 -31.98 -5.73 -26.89
N LYS A 79 -33.04 -5.54 -26.09
CA LYS A 79 -34.33 -6.23 -26.24
C LYS A 79 -34.89 -6.13 -27.66
N GLN A 80 -34.68 -5.00 -28.36
CA GLN A 80 -35.17 -4.80 -29.73
C GLN A 80 -34.45 -5.73 -30.71
N ILE A 81 -33.15 -5.99 -30.53
CA ILE A 81 -32.36 -6.89 -31.40
C ILE A 81 -32.86 -8.33 -31.19
N ILE A 82 -33.07 -8.75 -29.93
CA ILE A 82 -33.60 -10.06 -29.61
C ILE A 82 -35.02 -10.23 -30.23
N ALA A 83 -35.86 -9.21 -30.09
CA ALA A 83 -37.21 -9.25 -30.66
C ALA A 83 -37.18 -9.35 -32.19
N THR A 84 -36.27 -8.62 -32.87
CA THR A 84 -36.14 -8.69 -34.33
C THR A 84 -35.67 -10.08 -34.78
N ALA A 85 -34.67 -10.65 -34.12
CA ALA A 85 -34.21 -12.01 -34.41
C ALA A 85 -35.29 -13.06 -34.17
N GLN A 86 -36.07 -12.91 -33.13
CA GLN A 86 -37.23 -13.78 -32.84
C GLN A 86 -38.30 -13.70 -33.94
N GLN A 87 -38.62 -12.51 -34.43
CA GLN A 87 -39.59 -12.35 -35.52
C GLN A 87 -39.07 -12.96 -36.83
N LEU A 88 -37.78 -12.85 -37.13
CA LEU A 88 -37.17 -13.51 -38.27
C LEU A 88 -37.25 -15.04 -38.15
N TRP A 89 -36.95 -15.61 -36.97
CA TRP A 89 -37.10 -17.04 -36.73
C TRP A 89 -38.55 -17.48 -36.86
N ASN A 90 -39.51 -16.76 -36.27
CA ASN A 90 -40.94 -17.07 -36.41
C ASN A 90 -41.39 -17.08 -37.87
N LYS A 91 -40.91 -16.14 -38.69
CA LYS A 91 -41.17 -16.12 -40.13
C LYS A 91 -40.66 -17.37 -40.84
N THR A 92 -39.36 -17.69 -40.64
CA THR A 92 -38.74 -18.88 -41.28
C THR A 92 -39.38 -20.20 -40.79
N GLN A 93 -39.84 -20.26 -39.55
CA GLN A 93 -40.59 -21.40 -39.02
C GLN A 93 -41.94 -21.57 -39.76
N SER A 94 -42.63 -20.48 -40.06
CA SER A 94 -43.89 -20.51 -40.86
C SER A 94 -43.60 -20.96 -42.29
N ASP A 95 -42.52 -20.44 -42.91
CA ASP A 95 -42.10 -20.83 -44.27
C ASP A 95 -41.73 -22.32 -44.33
N LEU A 96 -41.00 -22.85 -43.31
CA LEU A 96 -40.67 -24.27 -43.17
C LEU A 96 -41.93 -25.11 -43.05
N THR A 97 -42.93 -24.69 -42.25
CA THR A 97 -44.18 -25.39 -42.08
C THR A 97 -44.95 -25.51 -43.40
N LEU A 98 -45.03 -24.43 -44.19
CA LEU A 98 -45.61 -24.44 -45.52
C LEU A 98 -44.86 -25.37 -46.48
N ALA A 99 -43.53 -25.26 -46.54
CA ALA A 99 -42.72 -26.11 -47.40
C ALA A 99 -42.86 -27.59 -47.05
N ARG A 100 -42.86 -27.92 -45.75
CA ARG A 100 -43.05 -29.29 -45.24
C ARG A 100 -44.40 -29.86 -45.62
N THR A 101 -45.46 -29.07 -45.46
CA THR A 101 -46.82 -29.47 -45.83
C THR A 101 -46.93 -29.73 -47.33
N THR A 102 -46.34 -28.85 -48.14
CA THR A 102 -46.31 -28.98 -49.60
C THR A 102 -45.50 -30.22 -50.03
N TYR A 103 -44.33 -30.44 -49.45
CA TYR A 103 -43.52 -31.61 -49.71
C TYR A 103 -44.27 -32.92 -49.38
N ASN A 104 -44.88 -33.00 -48.22
CA ASN A 104 -45.63 -34.19 -47.81
C ASN A 104 -46.79 -34.49 -48.77
N ARG A 105 -47.50 -33.44 -49.22
CA ARG A 105 -48.57 -33.57 -50.20
C ARG A 105 -48.08 -34.10 -51.57
N ILE A 106 -47.00 -33.53 -52.09
CA ILE A 106 -46.38 -33.90 -53.36
C ILE A 106 -45.81 -35.36 -53.26
N LEU A 107 -45.20 -35.69 -52.07
CA LEU A 107 -44.69 -37.04 -51.83
C LEU A 107 -45.79 -38.10 -51.89
N THR A 108 -46.99 -37.83 -51.37
CA THR A 108 -48.14 -38.70 -51.47
C THR A 108 -48.61 -38.86 -52.91
N LEU A 109 -48.77 -37.78 -53.64
CA LEU A 109 -49.14 -37.76 -55.06
C LEU A 109 -48.10 -38.46 -55.96
N TYR A 110 -46.84 -38.38 -55.62
CA TYR A 110 -45.74 -39.11 -56.31
C TYR A 110 -45.88 -40.63 -56.09
N LYS A 111 -46.17 -41.05 -54.90
CA LYS A 111 -46.44 -42.47 -54.59
C LYS A 111 -47.63 -43.02 -55.38
N ASP A 112 -48.64 -42.17 -55.59
CA ASP A 112 -49.84 -42.53 -56.38
C ASP A 112 -49.62 -42.34 -57.89
N SER A 113 -48.36 -42.08 -58.34
CA SER A 113 -47.98 -41.88 -59.75
C SER A 113 -48.61 -40.70 -60.43
N VAL A 114 -49.11 -39.72 -59.70
CA VAL A 114 -49.84 -38.51 -60.23
C VAL A 114 -48.91 -37.39 -60.64
N VAL A 115 -47.71 -37.32 -60.06
CA VAL A 115 -46.71 -36.28 -60.35
C VAL A 115 -45.37 -36.87 -60.77
N THR A 116 -44.55 -36.10 -61.49
CA THR A 116 -43.23 -36.51 -62.01
C THR A 116 -42.15 -36.48 -60.88
N SER A 117 -41.09 -37.29 -61.03
CA SER A 117 -39.92 -37.27 -60.15
C SER A 117 -39.29 -35.88 -60.08
N GLN A 118 -39.20 -35.16 -61.20
CA GLN A 118 -38.68 -33.80 -61.24
C GLN A 118 -39.47 -32.88 -60.25
N ARG A 119 -40.78 -32.96 -60.24
CA ARG A 119 -41.63 -32.14 -59.37
C ARG A 119 -41.42 -32.46 -57.88
N LYS A 120 -41.28 -33.74 -57.56
CA LYS A 120 -40.95 -34.23 -56.21
C LYS A 120 -39.58 -33.63 -55.79
N ASP A 121 -38.56 -33.75 -56.67
CA ASP A 121 -37.19 -33.26 -56.35
C ASP A 121 -37.11 -31.75 -56.19
N GLU A 122 -37.84 -30.99 -56.97
CA GLU A 122 -37.98 -29.53 -56.84
C GLU A 122 -38.56 -29.13 -55.48
N VAL A 123 -39.65 -29.79 -55.03
CA VAL A 123 -40.30 -29.48 -53.75
C VAL A 123 -39.49 -30.02 -52.56
N GLU A 124 -38.76 -31.12 -52.75
CA GLU A 124 -37.81 -31.59 -51.73
C GLU A 124 -36.67 -30.60 -51.52
N ALA A 125 -36.12 -30.07 -52.61
CA ALA A 125 -35.09 -29.01 -52.55
C ALA A 125 -35.57 -27.74 -51.84
N MET A 126 -36.82 -27.32 -52.16
CA MET A 126 -37.46 -26.18 -51.41
C MET A 126 -37.67 -26.45 -49.95
N TYR A 127 -38.09 -27.66 -49.57
CA TYR A 127 -38.20 -28.03 -48.17
C TYR A 127 -36.87 -28.04 -47.44
N LYS A 128 -35.81 -28.60 -48.05
CA LYS A 128 -34.47 -28.60 -47.48
C LYS A 128 -33.93 -27.16 -47.33
N ALA A 129 -34.17 -26.30 -48.31
CA ALA A 129 -33.77 -24.91 -48.23
C ALA A 129 -34.49 -24.15 -47.09
N ALA A 130 -35.83 -24.36 -46.95
CA ALA A 130 -36.58 -23.79 -45.87
C ALA A 130 -36.11 -24.29 -44.47
N GLN A 131 -35.75 -25.57 -44.40
CA GLN A 131 -35.20 -26.15 -43.17
C GLN A 131 -33.85 -25.52 -42.80
N ALA A 132 -32.95 -25.30 -43.77
CA ALA A 132 -31.67 -24.64 -43.56
C ALA A 132 -31.84 -23.16 -43.14
N ALA A 133 -32.80 -22.46 -43.77
CA ALA A 133 -33.10 -21.08 -43.44
C ALA A 133 -33.65 -20.91 -42.00
N GLU A 134 -34.56 -21.80 -41.60
CA GLU A 134 -35.11 -21.81 -40.24
C GLU A 134 -34.02 -22.04 -39.22
N ARG A 135 -33.15 -23.02 -39.45
CA ARG A 135 -32.06 -23.33 -38.55
C ARG A 135 -31.08 -22.16 -38.43
N ALA A 136 -30.74 -21.50 -39.52
CA ALA A 136 -29.88 -20.31 -39.53
C ALA A 136 -30.51 -19.15 -38.71
N ALA A 137 -31.81 -18.92 -38.87
CA ALA A 137 -32.54 -17.90 -38.13
C ALA A 137 -32.62 -18.23 -36.62
N TYR A 138 -32.78 -19.51 -36.29
CA TYR A 138 -32.76 -19.97 -34.90
C TYR A 138 -31.42 -19.73 -34.24
N GLU A 139 -30.31 -20.10 -34.88
CA GLU A 139 -28.97 -19.87 -34.37
C GLU A 139 -28.70 -18.36 -34.18
N GLN A 140 -29.18 -17.52 -35.09
CA GLN A 140 -29.09 -16.07 -34.98
C GLN A 140 -29.89 -15.53 -33.78
N TYR A 141 -31.08 -16.09 -33.52
CA TYR A 141 -31.87 -15.77 -32.34
C TYR A 141 -31.15 -16.20 -31.06
N GLN A 142 -30.59 -17.41 -31.02
CA GLN A 142 -29.83 -17.90 -29.88
C GLN A 142 -28.62 -16.98 -29.57
N MET A 143 -27.82 -16.62 -30.58
CA MET A 143 -26.71 -15.67 -30.39
C MET A 143 -27.17 -14.33 -29.82
N ALA A 144 -28.35 -13.85 -30.26
CA ALA A 144 -28.89 -12.61 -29.71
C ALA A 144 -29.33 -12.75 -28.24
N VAL A 145 -29.86 -13.90 -27.84
CA VAL A 145 -30.31 -14.21 -26.46
C VAL A 145 -29.09 -14.41 -25.55
N ASP A 146 -28.10 -15.17 -25.98
CA ASP A 146 -26.91 -15.47 -25.20
C ASP A 146 -26.04 -14.21 -24.93
N GLY A 147 -26.06 -13.25 -25.88
CA GLY A 147 -25.42 -11.95 -25.74
C GLY A 147 -23.90 -12.05 -25.73
N ALA A 148 -23.25 -11.27 -24.88
CA ALA A 148 -21.79 -11.24 -24.77
C ALA A 148 -21.23 -12.56 -24.21
N GLN A 149 -20.13 -13.03 -24.77
CA GLN A 149 -19.44 -14.24 -24.33
C GLN A 149 -18.91 -14.10 -22.90
N SER A 150 -18.71 -15.25 -22.23
CA SER A 150 -18.15 -15.28 -20.86
C SER A 150 -16.79 -14.59 -20.75
N GLU A 151 -15.99 -14.70 -21.81
CA GLU A 151 -14.66 -14.09 -21.94
C GLU A 151 -14.74 -12.57 -22.01
N ASP A 152 -15.72 -12.02 -22.75
CA ASP A 152 -15.95 -10.58 -22.84
C ASP A 152 -16.38 -10.01 -21.48
N LYS A 153 -17.26 -10.72 -20.78
CA LYS A 153 -17.68 -10.36 -19.41
C LYS A 153 -16.51 -10.42 -18.43
N ALA A 154 -15.67 -11.47 -18.51
CA ALA A 154 -14.50 -11.60 -17.68
C ALA A 154 -13.46 -10.49 -17.96
N SER A 155 -13.26 -10.17 -19.24
CA SER A 155 -12.37 -9.08 -19.67
C SER A 155 -12.85 -7.73 -19.14
N ALA A 156 -14.14 -7.42 -19.26
CA ALA A 156 -14.72 -6.17 -18.76
C ALA A 156 -14.59 -6.06 -17.23
N ARG A 157 -14.82 -7.13 -16.49
CA ARG A 157 -14.60 -7.15 -15.03
C ARG A 157 -13.13 -6.93 -14.67
N SER A 158 -12.22 -7.53 -15.43
CA SER A 158 -10.77 -7.32 -15.23
C SER A 158 -10.36 -5.86 -15.47
N MET A 159 -10.97 -5.19 -16.47
CA MET A 159 -10.76 -3.75 -16.68
C MET A 159 -11.24 -2.90 -15.50
N VAL A 160 -12.39 -3.23 -14.92
CA VAL A 160 -12.90 -2.57 -13.71
C VAL A 160 -11.94 -2.76 -12.54
N ASN A 161 -11.43 -3.99 -12.34
CA ASN A 161 -10.48 -4.28 -11.28
C ASN A 161 -9.16 -3.53 -11.46
N ALA A 162 -8.63 -3.46 -12.69
CA ALA A 162 -7.44 -2.67 -13.00
C ALA A 162 -7.64 -1.18 -12.73
N ALA A 163 -8.80 -0.64 -13.13
CA ALA A 163 -9.14 0.76 -12.86
C ALA A 163 -9.30 1.04 -11.35
N ASN A 164 -9.89 0.12 -10.58
CA ASN A 164 -9.95 0.22 -9.13
C ASN A 164 -8.55 0.26 -8.51
N SER A 165 -7.65 -0.65 -8.92
CA SER A 165 -6.27 -0.65 -8.42
C SER A 165 -5.53 0.67 -8.69
N THR A 166 -5.79 1.29 -9.85
CA THR A 166 -5.21 2.61 -10.17
C THR A 166 -5.79 3.71 -9.29
N VAL A 167 -7.09 3.67 -8.98
CA VAL A 167 -7.71 4.61 -8.02
C VAL A 167 -7.12 4.41 -6.63
N ASP A 168 -6.97 3.17 -6.18
CA ASP A 168 -6.41 2.83 -4.86
C ASP A 168 -4.97 3.32 -4.72
N GLU A 169 -4.15 3.18 -5.78
CA GLU A 169 -2.78 3.72 -5.83
C GLU A 169 -2.77 5.24 -5.60
N VAL A 170 -3.57 6.00 -6.35
CA VAL A 170 -3.61 7.46 -6.23
C VAL A 170 -4.26 7.89 -4.91
N SER A 171 -5.27 7.17 -4.44
CA SER A 171 -5.92 7.47 -3.16
C SER A 171 -4.97 7.27 -1.97
N SER A 172 -4.07 6.28 -2.04
CA SER A 172 -3.06 6.06 -1.01
C SER A 172 -2.12 7.26 -0.85
N LEU A 173 -1.84 7.99 -1.93
CA LEU A 173 -1.07 9.23 -1.86
C LEU A 173 -1.85 10.36 -1.16
N LEU A 174 -3.17 10.41 -1.33
CA LEU A 174 -4.01 11.43 -0.68
C LEU A 174 -4.16 11.18 0.82
N VAL A 175 -4.04 9.94 1.29
CA VAL A 175 -3.99 9.65 2.73
C VAL A 175 -2.77 10.34 3.36
N ASP A 176 -1.63 10.35 2.67
CA ASP A 176 -0.41 11.01 3.10
C ASP A 176 -0.49 12.56 3.04
N ALA A 177 -1.61 13.13 2.59
CA ALA A 177 -1.87 14.56 2.73
C ALA A 177 -2.00 15.01 4.19
N ARG A 178 -2.30 14.06 5.08
CA ARG A 178 -2.35 14.26 6.53
C ARG A 178 -1.35 13.30 7.17
N LEU A 179 -0.17 13.81 7.50
CA LEU A 179 0.81 13.00 8.20
C LEU A 179 0.43 12.86 9.67
N ILE A 180 0.48 11.63 10.15
CA ILE A 180 0.12 11.26 11.51
C ILE A 180 1.37 10.83 12.29
N ALA A 181 1.32 10.95 13.61
CA ALA A 181 2.34 10.45 14.51
C ALA A 181 2.37 8.91 14.47
N PRO A 182 3.51 8.27 14.17
CA PRO A 182 3.62 6.81 14.16
C PRO A 182 3.66 6.21 15.57
N GLU A 183 4.12 6.99 16.57
CA GLU A 183 4.26 6.61 17.96
C GLU A 183 4.03 7.80 18.89
N ASP A 184 3.84 7.53 20.18
CA ASP A 184 3.80 8.56 21.21
C ASP A 184 5.18 9.21 21.38
N GLY A 185 5.21 10.53 21.48
CA GLY A 185 6.49 11.21 21.63
C GLY A 185 6.37 12.71 21.70
N GLN A 186 7.51 13.39 21.61
CA GLN A 186 7.60 14.84 21.62
C GLN A 186 8.19 15.33 20.29
N ILE A 187 7.57 16.34 19.68
CA ILE A 187 8.10 16.97 18.47
C ILE A 187 9.37 17.72 18.82
N ALA A 188 10.48 17.35 18.18
CA ALA A 188 11.77 17.99 18.42
C ALA A 188 12.01 19.18 17.51
N THR A 189 11.88 18.97 16.20
CA THR A 189 12.19 19.99 15.18
C THR A 189 11.20 19.88 14.03
N ILE A 190 10.79 21.01 13.49
CA ILE A 190 10.00 21.16 12.27
C ILE A 190 10.88 21.85 11.22
N PHE A 191 11.19 21.14 10.10
CA PHE A 191 12.13 21.63 9.10
C PHE A 191 11.54 22.66 8.14
N PRO A 192 10.43 22.35 7.40
CA PRO A 192 9.86 23.28 6.45
C PRO A 192 8.97 24.30 7.14
N LYS A 193 8.71 25.39 6.44
CA LYS A 193 7.77 26.41 6.88
C LYS A 193 6.42 26.27 6.17
N ARG A 194 5.40 26.86 6.75
CA ARG A 194 4.08 26.95 6.12
C ARG A 194 4.19 27.60 4.74
N GLY A 195 3.56 26.98 3.73
CA GLY A 195 3.61 27.42 2.34
C GLY A 195 4.80 26.91 1.54
N GLU A 196 5.78 26.26 2.19
CA GLU A 196 6.94 25.68 1.54
C GLU A 196 6.55 24.42 0.75
N LEU A 197 7.21 24.22 -0.40
CA LEU A 197 7.04 23.04 -1.23
C LEU A 197 7.92 21.90 -0.71
N VAL A 198 7.32 20.75 -0.49
CA VAL A 198 8.02 19.53 -0.08
C VAL A 198 7.97 18.47 -1.17
N ALA A 199 9.07 17.78 -1.37
CA ALA A 199 9.18 16.64 -2.27
C ALA A 199 8.92 15.32 -1.51
N PRO A 200 8.55 14.23 -2.19
CA PRO A 200 8.44 12.91 -1.57
C PRO A 200 9.72 12.53 -0.83
N GLY A 201 9.58 12.00 0.40
CA GLY A 201 10.69 11.60 1.24
C GLY A 201 11.43 12.74 1.95
N THR A 202 11.08 14.00 1.70
CA THR A 202 11.67 15.13 2.44
C THR A 202 11.27 15.04 3.91
N PRO A 203 12.22 15.09 4.86
CA PRO A 203 11.92 15.16 6.28
C PRO A 203 11.12 16.42 6.60
N ILE A 204 9.99 16.27 7.27
CA ILE A 204 9.11 17.37 7.66
C ILE A 204 9.32 17.70 9.13
N MET A 205 9.42 16.69 9.98
CA MET A 205 9.71 16.88 11.40
C MET A 205 10.37 15.67 12.02
N ASN A 206 11.04 15.89 13.17
CA ASN A 206 11.56 14.83 14.02
C ASN A 206 10.63 14.63 15.22
N LEU A 207 10.23 13.38 15.45
CA LEU A 207 9.54 12.92 16.65
C LEU A 207 10.53 12.14 17.52
N VAL A 208 10.65 12.51 18.78
CA VAL A 208 11.47 11.81 19.77
C VAL A 208 10.59 10.93 20.63
N VAL A 209 10.85 9.64 20.62
CA VAL A 209 10.14 8.65 21.44
C VAL A 209 10.68 8.67 22.86
N MET A 210 10.07 9.47 23.74
CA MET A 210 10.59 9.72 25.08
C MET A 210 10.52 8.50 26.01
N ASP A 211 9.71 7.50 25.68
CA ASP A 211 9.65 6.24 26.47
C ASP A 211 10.79 5.28 26.14
N ASP A 212 11.53 5.50 25.05
CA ASP A 212 12.71 4.71 24.66
C ASP A 212 14.04 5.43 24.97
N ILE A 213 14.07 6.22 26.04
CA ILE A 213 15.30 6.87 26.49
C ILE A 213 16.27 5.81 27.03
N HIS A 214 17.50 5.86 26.54
CA HIS A 214 18.61 5.04 26.96
C HIS A 214 19.87 5.88 27.07
N VAL A 215 20.88 5.35 27.74
CA VAL A 215 22.18 5.97 27.91
C VAL A 215 23.20 5.23 27.05
N VAL A 216 23.94 5.98 26.28
CA VAL A 216 25.08 5.49 25.49
C VAL A 216 26.37 5.83 26.24
N LEU A 217 27.15 4.81 26.55
CA LEU A 217 28.46 4.90 27.19
C LEU A 217 29.53 4.35 26.24
N ASN A 218 30.61 5.04 26.09
CA ASN A 218 31.81 4.53 25.43
C ASN A 218 32.81 4.03 26.52
N VAL A 219 32.86 2.72 26.68
CA VAL A 219 33.66 2.07 27.71
C VAL A 219 34.93 1.51 27.12
N ARG A 220 36.05 1.85 27.73
CA ARG A 220 37.37 1.38 27.32
C ARG A 220 37.53 -0.11 27.65
N GLU A 221 38.29 -0.83 26.84
CA GLU A 221 38.47 -2.28 26.88
C GLU A 221 38.89 -2.82 28.28
N ASP A 222 39.76 -2.11 28.97
CA ASP A 222 40.24 -2.47 30.29
C ASP A 222 39.17 -2.39 31.39
N LEU A 223 38.08 -1.65 31.15
CA LEU A 223 36.94 -1.47 32.06
C LEU A 223 35.74 -2.39 31.70
N MET A 224 35.80 -3.10 30.59
CA MET A 224 34.75 -3.99 30.13
C MET A 224 34.33 -5.10 31.13
N PRO A 225 35.23 -5.63 31.97
CA PRO A 225 34.86 -6.63 32.98
C PRO A 225 33.73 -6.19 33.92
N ASP A 226 33.61 -4.87 34.19
CA ASP A 226 32.55 -4.28 35.04
C ASP A 226 31.24 -4.06 34.31
N PHE A 227 31.24 -4.13 32.98
CA PHE A 227 30.08 -3.88 32.12
C PHE A 227 29.68 -5.14 31.34
N ARG A 228 28.79 -5.96 31.90
CA ARG A 228 28.33 -7.21 31.28
C ARG A 228 26.90 -7.06 30.76
N MET A 229 26.58 -7.79 29.70
CA MET A 229 25.21 -7.85 29.19
C MET A 229 24.23 -8.22 30.30
N GLY A 230 23.16 -7.41 30.45
CA GLY A 230 22.17 -7.57 31.51
C GLY A 230 22.60 -7.06 32.90
N GLY A 231 23.88 -6.63 33.05
CA GLY A 231 24.39 -6.00 34.28
C GLY A 231 23.75 -4.63 34.52
N THR A 232 23.88 -4.16 35.76
CA THR A 232 23.38 -2.84 36.17
C THR A 232 24.54 -1.99 36.70
N PHE A 233 24.49 -0.71 36.40
CA PHE A 233 25.39 0.29 36.98
C PHE A 233 24.60 1.49 37.50
N ILE A 234 25.25 2.30 38.29
CA ILE A 234 24.68 3.52 38.86
C ILE A 234 25.32 4.71 38.15
N GLY A 235 24.45 5.64 37.71
CA GLY A 235 24.90 6.89 37.08
C GLY A 235 24.20 8.09 37.71
N ASP A 236 24.86 9.21 37.66
CA ASP A 236 24.38 10.51 38.09
C ASP A 236 24.02 11.36 36.88
N VAL A 237 22.92 12.08 36.93
CA VAL A 237 22.48 13.02 35.89
C VAL A 237 22.56 14.45 36.43
N PRO A 238 23.68 15.15 36.21
CA PRO A 238 23.88 16.49 36.78
C PRO A 238 22.81 17.50 36.40
N ALA A 239 22.31 17.42 35.16
CA ALA A 239 21.26 18.32 34.68
C ALA A 239 19.95 18.25 35.47
N LEU A 240 19.67 17.13 36.12
CA LEU A 240 18.48 16.92 36.95
C LEU A 240 18.78 17.03 38.43
N ALA A 241 20.05 17.27 38.81
CA ALA A 241 20.56 17.16 40.16
C ALA A 241 20.23 15.80 40.85
N GLN A 242 20.00 14.76 40.04
CA GLN A 242 19.67 13.40 40.53
C GLN A 242 20.93 12.53 40.54
N LYS A 243 21.10 11.83 41.62
CA LYS A 243 22.22 10.89 41.85
C LYS A 243 21.70 9.47 42.06
N GLY A 244 22.52 8.50 41.76
CA GLY A 244 22.23 7.12 42.09
C GLY A 244 21.16 6.47 41.21
N ILE A 245 21.00 6.89 39.98
CA ILE A 245 20.04 6.29 39.04
C ILE A 245 20.61 4.96 38.54
N GLY A 246 19.84 3.89 38.66
CA GLY A 246 20.19 2.57 38.19
C GLY A 246 19.91 2.45 36.68
N PHE A 247 20.90 1.96 35.93
CA PHE A 247 20.81 1.66 34.51
C PHE A 247 21.10 0.18 34.27
N LYS A 248 20.33 -0.47 33.39
CA LYS A 248 20.51 -1.87 32.99
C LYS A 248 21.00 -1.95 31.57
N ILE A 249 22.12 -2.64 31.37
CA ILE A 249 22.75 -2.84 30.07
C ILE A 249 21.91 -3.81 29.24
N TYR A 250 21.54 -3.41 28.02
CA TYR A 250 20.80 -4.26 27.09
C TYR A 250 21.54 -4.47 25.75
N TYR A 251 22.58 -3.68 25.48
CA TYR A 251 23.38 -3.79 24.26
C TYR A 251 24.83 -3.46 24.54
N ILE A 252 25.71 -4.23 23.96
CA ILE A 252 27.15 -3.98 23.91
C ILE A 252 27.58 -4.13 22.45
N SER A 253 28.22 -3.13 21.88
CA SER A 253 28.68 -3.19 20.49
C SER A 253 29.61 -4.37 20.29
N PRO A 254 29.39 -5.24 19.27
CA PRO A 254 30.30 -6.34 18.96
C PRO A 254 31.64 -5.85 18.34
N LEU A 255 31.69 -4.59 17.90
CA LEU A 255 32.86 -4.00 17.29
C LEU A 255 33.40 -2.89 18.18
N GLY A 256 34.68 -2.96 18.53
CA GLY A 256 35.38 -1.87 19.18
C GLY A 256 35.67 -0.74 18.19
N SER A 257 35.59 0.49 18.65
CA SER A 257 35.98 1.69 17.91
C SER A 257 37.16 2.39 18.59
N PHE A 258 37.96 3.13 17.81
CA PHE A 258 39.02 3.96 18.40
C PHE A 258 38.44 5.30 18.84
N ALA A 259 38.63 5.66 20.09
CA ALA A 259 38.18 6.95 20.64
C ALA A 259 38.86 8.17 20.00
N THR A 260 40.02 7.99 19.39
CA THR A 260 40.73 9.06 18.65
C THR A 260 41.70 8.47 17.61
N TRP A 261 41.77 9.10 16.44
CA TRP A 261 42.69 8.75 15.32
C TRP A 261 44.15 9.25 15.53
N LYS A 262 44.62 9.42 16.74
CA LYS A 262 46.01 9.77 17.00
C LYS A 262 46.72 8.63 17.74
N SER A 263 47.38 7.81 16.95
CA SER A 263 48.42 6.91 17.43
C SER A 263 49.53 7.74 18.11
N THR A 264 49.53 7.82 19.42
CA THR A 264 50.69 8.28 20.20
C THR A 264 51.42 7.02 20.60
N LYS A 265 52.44 6.66 19.80
CA LYS A 265 53.42 5.66 20.18
C LYS A 265 54.21 6.17 21.42
N GLN A 266 53.77 5.78 22.58
CA GLN A 266 54.66 5.66 23.74
C GLN A 266 54.90 4.18 23.99
N THR A 267 56.18 3.85 24.12
CA THR A 267 56.72 2.50 24.28
C THR A 267 56.04 1.78 25.43
N GLY A 268 55.29 0.71 25.13
CA GLY A 268 54.83 -0.28 26.13
C GLY A 268 53.32 -0.39 26.40
N SER A 269 52.44 0.42 25.78
CA SER A 269 50.98 0.27 25.86
C SER A 269 50.37 0.01 24.48
N TYR A 270 49.49 -0.95 24.39
CA TYR A 270 48.67 -1.15 23.20
C TYR A 270 47.53 -0.12 23.15
N ASP A 271 47.07 0.22 21.95
CA ASP A 271 45.94 1.14 21.77
C ASP A 271 44.65 0.46 22.26
N LEU A 272 44.12 0.95 23.38
CA LEU A 272 42.88 0.45 23.97
C LEU A 272 41.68 0.87 23.10
N GLN A 273 40.90 -0.10 22.73
CA GLN A 273 39.64 0.16 22.02
C GLN A 273 38.54 0.54 23.01
N THR A 274 37.51 1.25 22.50
CA THR A 274 36.32 1.55 23.24
C THR A 274 35.13 0.80 22.64
N PHE A 275 34.28 0.31 23.51
CA PHE A 275 33.03 -0.37 23.12
C PHE A 275 31.84 0.49 23.52
N GLU A 276 30.93 0.63 22.62
CA GLU A 276 29.65 1.32 22.86
C GLU A 276 28.70 0.41 23.62
N ILE A 277 28.14 0.92 24.71
CA ILE A 277 27.21 0.20 25.57
C ILE A 277 25.93 1.02 25.68
N HIS A 278 24.79 0.39 25.47
CA HIS A 278 23.50 1.00 25.71
C HIS A 278 22.85 0.42 26.97
N ALA A 279 22.33 1.30 27.81
CA ALA A 279 21.65 0.94 29.03
C ALA A 279 20.36 1.75 29.20
N ARG A 280 19.31 1.07 29.63
CA ARG A 280 18.03 1.72 29.97
C ARG A 280 17.93 1.99 31.47
N PRO A 281 17.32 3.10 31.88
CA PRO A 281 17.05 3.34 33.27
C PRO A 281 16.13 2.24 33.85
N THR A 282 16.43 1.74 35.04
CA THR A 282 15.65 0.69 35.69
C THR A 282 14.27 1.17 36.13
N LYS A 283 14.10 2.48 36.29
CA LYS A 283 12.85 3.16 36.61
C LYS A 283 12.73 4.39 35.73
N LYS A 284 11.51 4.79 35.38
CA LYS A 284 11.27 6.01 34.61
C LYS A 284 11.87 7.23 35.35
N VAL A 285 12.76 7.94 34.69
CA VAL A 285 13.41 9.15 35.23
C VAL A 285 12.69 10.35 34.64
N GLU A 286 11.95 11.06 35.48
CA GLU A 286 11.25 12.25 35.04
C GLU A 286 12.23 13.37 34.69
N GLY A 287 12.00 14.02 33.56
CA GLY A 287 12.84 15.12 33.09
C GLY A 287 14.12 14.72 32.35
N LEU A 288 14.43 13.42 32.25
CA LEU A 288 15.56 12.98 31.44
C LEU A 288 15.27 13.25 29.96
N ARG A 289 16.22 13.90 29.30
CA ARG A 289 16.10 14.27 27.87
C ARG A 289 17.32 13.81 27.09
N PRO A 290 17.15 13.48 25.80
CA PRO A 290 18.29 13.25 24.90
C PRO A 290 19.26 14.41 24.94
N GLY A 291 20.56 14.09 24.92
CA GLY A 291 21.64 15.08 25.03
C GLY A 291 22.13 15.32 26.46
N MET A 292 21.42 14.88 27.50
CA MET A 292 21.89 15.04 28.87
C MET A 292 23.05 14.09 29.17
N SER A 293 24.07 14.59 29.88
CA SER A 293 25.20 13.81 30.33
C SER A 293 24.84 12.91 31.51
N VAL A 294 25.37 11.69 31.48
CA VAL A 294 25.28 10.73 32.58
C VAL A 294 26.70 10.39 33.04
N LEU A 295 26.98 10.61 34.31
CA LEU A 295 28.28 10.35 34.91
C LEU A 295 28.25 9.04 35.68
N VAL A 296 29.19 8.15 35.37
CA VAL A 296 29.29 6.82 36.01
C VAL A 296 30.64 6.74 36.72
N GLU A 297 30.61 6.65 38.06
CA GLU A 297 31.82 6.46 38.85
C GLU A 297 32.17 4.96 38.89
N ILE A 298 33.41 4.67 38.48
CA ILE A 298 33.97 3.32 38.56
C ILE A 298 34.80 3.25 39.86
N LYS A 299 34.49 2.21 40.62
CA LYS A 299 35.17 1.93 41.93
C LYS A 299 36.49 1.21 41.71
#